data_15fddd4ed49cce5c8c67243d6e142782
#
_entry.id   15fddd4ed49cce5c8c67243d6e142782
#
_cell.length_a   1.000
_cell.length_b   1.000
_cell.length_c   1.000
_cell.angle_alpha   90.00
_cell.angle_beta   90.00
_cell.angle_gamma   90.00
#
_symmetry.space_group_name_H-M   'P 1'
#
loop_
_entity.id
_entity.type
_entity.pdbx_description
1 polymer ?
#
loop_
_entity_poly.entity_id
_entity_poly.type
_entity_poly.pdbx_seq_one_letter_code
_entity_poly.pdbx_strand_id
1 'polypeptide(L)'
;MILRFIRSCIRIPGFLLMSWFYVLALLLIRLLKAHDLKQLHGVLLHYIRNVYRLMGIRVEVQGKLPDEPSIYMGNHRSYVDAVLVPAKHPIVFVARSESKNWPIIGWGASLLGTIWVNRKDPASRKNTREAVKDRLRNGLGIVIFPEGTTHIGPDLLEYRPGMFYISAEGGFPITPIALEYQDPSIAWVGQSKFIPHAWKHFGKRYIDIKVSIGKTLTGKDGGQLLKTAHEWTAKEVLKLRKEWDS
;
A
#
# COMPACT_ATOMS: atom_id res chain seq x y z
N MET A 1 -7.88 -26.46 -13.87
CA MET A 1 -8.99 -25.48 -14.03
C MET A 1 -9.95 -25.53 -12.85
N ILE A 2 -10.51 -26.65 -12.48
CA ILE A 2 -11.50 -26.87 -11.39
C ILE A 2 -11.01 -26.33 -10.03
N LEU A 3 -9.79 -26.70 -9.60
CA LEU A 3 -9.25 -26.25 -8.32
C LEU A 3 -9.06 -24.73 -8.22
N ARG A 4 -8.77 -24.05 -9.35
CA ARG A 4 -8.71 -22.56 -9.37
C ARG A 4 -10.09 -21.95 -9.15
N PHE A 5 -11.10 -22.50 -9.82
CA PHE A 5 -12.48 -22.07 -9.66
C PHE A 5 -12.95 -22.25 -8.21
N ILE A 6 -12.76 -23.43 -7.62
CA ILE A 6 -13.12 -23.71 -6.23
C ILE A 6 -12.43 -22.71 -5.26
N ARG A 7 -11.13 -22.45 -5.45
CA ARG A 7 -10.43 -21.48 -4.60
C ARG A 7 -11.02 -20.08 -4.71
N SER A 8 -11.36 -19.61 -5.90
CA SER A 8 -12.00 -18.30 -6.09
C SER A 8 -13.38 -18.26 -5.42
N CYS A 9 -14.18 -19.34 -5.54
CA CYS A 9 -15.48 -19.47 -4.88
C CYS A 9 -15.40 -19.40 -3.35
N ILE A 10 -14.30 -19.86 -2.76
CA ILE A 10 -14.10 -19.83 -1.30
C ILE A 10 -13.44 -18.51 -0.87
N ARG A 11 -12.37 -18.11 -1.54
CA ARG A 11 -11.51 -16.99 -1.12
C ARG A 11 -12.19 -15.64 -1.26
N ILE A 12 -12.91 -15.40 -2.35
CA ILE A 12 -13.54 -14.08 -2.56
C ILE A 12 -14.68 -13.82 -1.57
N PRO A 13 -15.67 -14.73 -1.40
CA PRO A 13 -16.67 -14.54 -0.36
C PRO A 13 -16.05 -14.51 1.05
N GLY A 14 -15.07 -15.39 1.33
CA GLY A 14 -14.36 -15.41 2.60
C GLY A 14 -13.65 -14.09 2.89
N PHE A 15 -13.01 -13.46 1.89
CA PHE A 15 -12.40 -12.15 1.99
C PHE A 15 -13.44 -11.05 2.32
N LEU A 16 -14.57 -11.05 1.63
CA LEU A 16 -15.62 -10.07 1.86
C LEU A 16 -16.22 -10.22 3.27
N LEU A 17 -16.53 -11.43 3.71
CA LEU A 17 -17.04 -11.70 5.05
C LEU A 17 -16.03 -11.33 6.13
N MET A 18 -14.77 -11.72 5.95
CA MET A 18 -13.69 -11.36 6.87
C MET A 18 -13.52 -9.84 6.94
N SER A 19 -13.47 -9.15 5.80
CA SER A 19 -13.31 -7.70 5.76
C SER A 19 -14.49 -6.98 6.43
N TRP A 20 -15.71 -7.49 6.24
CA TRP A 20 -16.90 -6.98 6.91
C TRP A 20 -16.80 -7.14 8.44
N PHE A 21 -16.35 -8.31 8.92
CA PHE A 21 -16.11 -8.54 10.34
C PHE A 21 -15.11 -7.53 10.92
N TYR A 22 -14.00 -7.26 10.21
CA TYR A 22 -13.00 -6.27 10.65
C TYR A 22 -13.56 -4.84 10.64
N VAL A 23 -14.40 -4.47 9.66
CA VAL A 23 -15.07 -3.16 9.65
C VAL A 23 -15.97 -3.01 10.89
N LEU A 24 -16.76 -4.02 11.22
CA LEU A 24 -17.59 -4.01 12.42
C LEU A 24 -16.75 -3.94 13.72
N ALA A 25 -15.66 -4.70 13.80
CA ALA A 25 -14.75 -4.63 14.93
C ALA A 25 -14.11 -3.24 15.08
N LEU A 26 -13.67 -2.61 13.98
CA LEU A 26 -13.13 -1.25 13.99
C LEU A 26 -14.18 -0.22 14.41
N LEU A 27 -15.42 -0.36 13.94
CA LEU A 27 -16.54 0.51 14.37
C LEU A 27 -16.78 0.36 15.88
N LEU A 28 -16.84 -0.84 16.38
CA LEU A 28 -17.04 -1.11 17.80
C LEU A 28 -15.91 -0.53 18.67
N ILE A 29 -14.66 -0.74 18.26
CA ILE A 29 -13.49 -0.17 18.96
C ILE A 29 -13.58 1.35 18.99
N ARG A 30 -13.94 1.99 17.88
CA ARG A 30 -14.11 3.45 17.84
C ARG A 30 -15.25 3.95 18.73
N LEU A 31 -16.35 3.23 18.80
CA LEU A 31 -17.47 3.59 19.67
C LEU A 31 -17.13 3.45 21.15
N LEU A 32 -16.32 2.44 21.50
CA LEU A 32 -16.03 2.11 22.91
C LEU A 32 -14.82 2.85 23.48
N LYS A 33 -13.78 3.16 22.69
CA LYS A 33 -12.48 3.57 23.28
C LYS A 33 -11.61 4.52 22.47
N ALA A 34 -11.71 4.63 21.17
CA ALA A 34 -10.51 5.08 20.49
C ALA A 34 -10.70 5.95 19.27
N HIS A 35 -10.35 7.18 19.45
CA HIS A 35 -9.98 8.07 18.34
C HIS A 35 -8.48 7.95 17.98
N ASP A 36 -7.67 7.17 18.72
CA ASP A 36 -6.24 7.00 18.48
C ASP A 36 -5.98 5.94 17.40
N LEU A 37 -5.49 6.42 16.24
CA LEU A 37 -5.14 5.57 15.09
C LEU A 37 -4.02 4.55 15.42
N LYS A 38 -3.16 4.85 16.41
CA LYS A 38 -2.08 3.94 16.82
C LYS A 38 -2.64 2.63 17.39
N GLN A 39 -3.75 2.71 18.13
CA GLN A 39 -4.40 1.52 18.70
C GLN A 39 -5.02 0.62 17.62
N LEU A 40 -5.41 1.19 16.48
CA LEU A 40 -5.99 0.44 15.36
C LEU A 40 -4.94 -0.30 14.51
N HIS A 41 -3.65 0.01 14.69
CA HIS A 41 -2.58 -0.62 13.91
C HIS A 41 -2.49 -2.14 14.14
N GLY A 42 -2.66 -2.61 15.37
CA GLY A 42 -2.69 -4.04 15.68
C GLY A 42 -3.81 -4.78 14.93
N VAL A 43 -4.98 -4.15 14.82
CA VAL A 43 -6.12 -4.68 14.05
C VAL A 43 -5.78 -4.77 12.57
N LEU A 44 -5.13 -3.73 12.01
CA LEU A 44 -4.66 -3.72 10.63
C LEU A 44 -3.65 -4.85 10.36
N LEU A 45 -2.65 -5.03 11.22
CA LEU A 45 -1.66 -6.10 11.06
C LEU A 45 -2.28 -7.49 11.14
N HIS A 46 -3.24 -7.68 12.05
CA HIS A 46 -3.97 -8.93 12.17
C HIS A 46 -4.84 -9.20 10.93
N TYR A 47 -5.51 -8.17 10.40
CA TYR A 47 -6.24 -8.25 9.14
C TYR A 47 -5.33 -8.65 7.98
N ILE A 48 -4.19 -7.97 7.79
CA ILE A 48 -3.22 -8.25 6.73
C ILE A 48 -2.74 -9.71 6.80
N ARG A 49 -2.39 -10.21 7.99
CA ARG A 49 -1.97 -11.61 8.20
C ARG A 49 -3.06 -12.60 7.76
N ASN A 50 -4.31 -12.31 8.07
CA ASN A 50 -5.42 -13.17 7.69
C ASN A 50 -5.75 -13.08 6.20
N VAL A 51 -5.59 -11.90 5.57
CA VAL A 51 -5.66 -11.75 4.11
C VAL A 51 -4.60 -12.63 3.44
N TYR A 52 -3.36 -12.60 3.92
CA TYR A 52 -2.29 -13.42 3.35
C TYR A 52 -2.63 -14.92 3.42
N ARG A 53 -3.08 -15.39 4.57
CA ARG A 53 -3.45 -16.81 4.76
C ARG A 53 -4.62 -17.21 3.85
N LEU A 54 -5.67 -16.41 3.82
CA LEU A 54 -6.88 -16.69 3.05
C LEU A 54 -6.61 -16.65 1.54
N MET A 55 -5.89 -15.63 1.07
CA MET A 55 -5.64 -15.44 -0.36
C MET A 55 -4.46 -16.23 -0.89
N GLY A 56 -3.68 -16.87 -0.02
CA GLY A 56 -2.48 -17.59 -0.41
C GLY A 56 -1.35 -16.64 -0.83
N ILE A 57 -1.29 -15.45 -0.25
CA ILE A 57 -0.24 -14.47 -0.50
C ILE A 57 1.00 -14.87 0.30
N ARG A 58 2.14 -14.96 -0.37
CA ARG A 58 3.45 -15.21 0.24
C ARG A 58 4.36 -14.04 -0.07
N VAL A 59 4.85 -13.39 0.97
CA VAL A 59 5.70 -12.20 0.84
C VAL A 59 7.07 -12.51 1.40
N GLU A 60 8.09 -12.36 0.56
CA GLU A 60 9.49 -12.33 0.96
C GLU A 60 9.92 -10.88 1.14
N VAL A 61 10.37 -10.52 2.34
CA VAL A 61 10.80 -9.16 2.66
C VAL A 61 12.30 -9.12 2.79
N GLN A 62 12.93 -8.24 2.03
CA GLN A 62 14.37 -7.97 2.06
C GLN A 62 14.62 -6.54 2.60
N GLY A 63 15.76 -6.35 3.29
CA GLY A 63 16.12 -5.06 3.87
C GLY A 63 15.64 -4.88 5.31
N LYS A 64 15.86 -3.68 5.87
CA LYS A 64 15.58 -3.36 7.28
C LYS A 64 14.50 -2.28 7.36
N LEU A 65 13.48 -2.53 8.18
CA LEU A 65 12.47 -1.51 8.50
C LEU A 65 13.10 -0.32 9.23
N PRO A 66 12.65 0.91 8.94
CA PRO A 66 13.14 2.09 9.65
C PRO A 66 12.80 2.03 11.13
N ASP A 67 13.65 2.61 11.95
CA ASP A 67 13.44 2.70 13.39
C ASP A 67 12.45 3.82 13.77
N GLU A 68 12.26 4.81 12.87
CA GLU A 68 11.35 5.94 13.01
C GLU A 68 10.21 5.86 11.98
N PRO A 69 9.02 6.41 12.32
CA PRO A 69 7.94 6.56 11.34
C PRO A 69 8.40 7.34 10.11
N SER A 70 8.12 6.84 8.93
CA SER A 70 8.57 7.45 7.68
C SER A 70 7.47 7.49 6.62
N ILE A 71 7.74 8.17 5.51
CA ILE A 71 6.93 8.11 4.32
C ILE A 71 7.42 6.92 3.47
N TYR A 72 6.66 5.83 3.49
CA TYR A 72 6.93 4.65 2.66
C TYR A 72 6.47 4.93 1.23
N MET A 73 7.40 4.93 0.29
CA MET A 73 7.14 5.23 -1.12
C MET A 73 7.58 4.07 -2.00
N GLY A 74 6.65 3.48 -2.71
CA GLY A 74 6.91 2.31 -3.56
C GLY A 74 6.30 2.41 -4.96
N ASN A 75 6.76 1.53 -5.84
CA ASN A 75 6.10 1.30 -7.12
C ASN A 75 4.73 0.65 -6.92
N HIS A 76 3.85 0.79 -7.90
CA HIS A 76 2.45 0.34 -7.80
C HIS A 76 2.09 -0.61 -8.93
N ARG A 77 1.73 -1.85 -8.58
CA ARG A 77 1.36 -2.91 -9.54
C ARG A 77 -0.12 -3.28 -9.45
N SER A 78 -0.65 -3.34 -8.23
CA SER A 78 -1.98 -3.91 -7.99
C SER A 78 -2.66 -3.30 -6.76
N TYR A 79 -3.96 -3.47 -6.65
CA TYR A 79 -4.69 -3.19 -5.41
C TYR A 79 -4.20 -4.02 -4.21
N VAL A 80 -3.51 -5.12 -4.45
CA VAL A 80 -2.88 -5.94 -3.40
C VAL A 80 -1.73 -5.21 -2.71
N ASP A 81 -1.06 -4.28 -3.37
CA ASP A 81 0.13 -3.59 -2.85
C ASP A 81 -0.13 -2.87 -1.52
N ALA A 82 -1.37 -2.42 -1.30
CA ALA A 82 -1.75 -1.76 -0.05
C ALA A 82 -1.53 -2.63 1.19
N VAL A 83 -1.63 -3.95 1.06
CA VAL A 83 -1.39 -4.88 2.17
C VAL A 83 0.04 -5.45 2.20
N LEU A 84 0.91 -5.05 1.26
CA LEU A 84 2.27 -5.57 1.14
C LEU A 84 3.33 -4.70 1.81
N VAL A 85 3.02 -3.46 2.18
CA VAL A 85 3.99 -2.56 2.79
C VAL A 85 4.22 -2.97 4.23
N PRO A 86 5.40 -3.53 4.56
CA PRO A 86 5.71 -3.87 5.93
C PRO A 86 5.96 -2.59 6.73
N ALA A 87 5.46 -2.54 7.96
CA ALA A 87 5.67 -1.41 8.83
C ALA A 87 5.84 -1.85 10.28
N LYS A 88 6.87 -1.29 10.94
CA LYS A 88 7.10 -1.47 12.39
C LYS A 88 6.22 -0.52 13.20
N HIS A 89 5.95 0.66 12.65
CA HIS A 89 5.15 1.72 13.27
C HIS A 89 3.73 1.77 12.70
N PRO A 90 2.77 2.34 13.43
CA PRO A 90 1.44 2.59 12.90
C PRO A 90 1.48 3.41 11.61
N ILE A 91 0.75 2.95 10.61
CA ILE A 91 0.71 3.57 9.28
C ILE A 91 -0.70 3.97 8.87
N VAL A 92 -0.78 4.99 8.04
CA VAL A 92 -1.97 5.38 7.31
C VAL A 92 -1.66 5.50 5.81
N PHE A 93 -2.67 5.34 4.99
CA PHE A 93 -2.52 5.38 3.53
C PHE A 93 -2.93 6.73 2.96
N VAL A 94 -2.29 7.13 1.86
CA VAL A 94 -2.78 8.19 0.98
C VAL A 94 -3.35 7.53 -0.26
N ALA A 95 -4.66 7.68 -0.47
CA ALA A 95 -5.36 7.01 -1.55
C ALA A 95 -6.29 7.96 -2.31
N ARG A 96 -6.70 7.56 -3.52
CA ARG A 96 -7.61 8.34 -4.38
C ARG A 96 -9.01 8.38 -3.75
N SER A 97 -9.65 9.55 -3.79
CA SER A 97 -10.99 9.76 -3.24
C SER A 97 -12.06 8.85 -3.86
N GLU A 98 -11.90 8.44 -5.11
CA GLU A 98 -12.81 7.52 -5.80
C GLU A 98 -12.91 6.15 -5.11
N SER A 99 -11.80 5.70 -4.50
CA SER A 99 -11.77 4.41 -3.77
C SER A 99 -12.44 4.47 -2.39
N LYS A 100 -12.73 5.67 -1.87
CA LYS A 100 -13.43 5.85 -0.60
C LYS A 100 -14.82 5.21 -0.59
N ASN A 101 -15.49 5.23 -1.74
CA ASN A 101 -16.84 4.71 -1.91
C ASN A 101 -16.89 3.20 -2.22
N TRP A 102 -15.75 2.53 -2.24
CA TRP A 102 -15.74 1.08 -2.41
C TRP A 102 -16.33 0.42 -1.16
N PRO A 103 -17.39 -0.40 -1.32
CA PRO A 103 -18.01 -1.06 -0.19
C PRO A 103 -16.99 -1.88 0.61
N ILE A 104 -17.13 -1.89 1.93
CA ILE A 104 -16.29 -2.61 2.88
C ILE A 104 -14.85 -2.07 2.92
N ILE A 105 -14.12 -2.09 1.79
CA ILE A 105 -12.71 -1.70 1.72
C ILE A 105 -12.53 -0.21 1.97
N GLY A 106 -13.29 0.64 1.29
CA GLY A 106 -13.24 2.10 1.49
C GLY A 106 -13.68 2.51 2.90
N TRP A 107 -14.67 1.82 3.44
CA TRP A 107 -15.13 2.07 4.82
C TRP A 107 -14.06 1.67 5.85
N GLY A 108 -13.49 0.45 5.73
CA GLY A 108 -12.40 -0.01 6.60
C GLY A 108 -11.18 0.90 6.53
N ALA A 109 -10.76 1.28 5.33
CA ALA A 109 -9.65 2.20 5.11
C ALA A 109 -9.92 3.58 5.73
N SER A 110 -11.16 4.09 5.64
CA SER A 110 -11.56 5.36 6.29
C SER A 110 -11.48 5.27 7.81
N LEU A 111 -11.92 4.15 8.40
CA LEU A 111 -11.81 3.90 9.84
C LEU A 111 -10.35 3.83 10.30
N LEU A 112 -9.45 3.34 9.47
CA LEU A 112 -8.01 3.29 9.71
C LEU A 112 -7.29 4.61 9.44
N GLY A 113 -8.01 5.68 9.13
CA GLY A 113 -7.46 7.02 8.97
C GLY A 113 -6.84 7.33 7.62
N THR A 114 -7.17 6.56 6.57
CA THR A 114 -6.72 6.83 5.20
C THR A 114 -7.00 8.28 4.79
N ILE A 115 -5.98 8.93 4.25
CA ILE A 115 -6.07 10.29 3.72
C ILE A 115 -6.53 10.20 2.25
N TRP A 116 -7.73 10.70 1.99
CA TRP A 116 -8.33 10.66 0.66
C TRP A 116 -7.97 11.90 -0.14
N VAL A 117 -7.45 11.73 -1.35
CA VAL A 117 -7.07 12.84 -2.23
C VAL A 117 -7.85 12.84 -3.54
N ASN A 118 -8.53 13.96 -3.80
CA ASN A 118 -8.98 14.30 -5.15
C ASN A 118 -7.85 15.07 -5.85
N ARG A 119 -7.18 14.41 -6.78
CA ARG A 119 -6.00 14.99 -7.45
C ARG A 119 -6.33 16.12 -8.41
N LYS A 120 -7.57 16.23 -8.86
CA LYS A 120 -8.04 17.30 -9.74
C LYS A 120 -8.37 18.59 -8.97
N ASP A 121 -8.59 18.48 -7.65
CA ASP A 121 -8.95 19.60 -6.79
C ASP A 121 -7.73 20.14 -6.04
N PRO A 122 -7.31 21.40 -6.30
CA PRO A 122 -6.20 22.03 -5.59
C PRO A 122 -6.41 22.13 -4.06
N ALA A 123 -7.64 22.38 -3.62
CA ALA A 123 -7.96 22.45 -2.20
C ALA A 123 -7.79 21.08 -1.52
N SER A 124 -8.26 20.00 -2.16
CA SER A 124 -8.05 18.64 -1.69
C SER A 124 -6.55 18.29 -1.60
N ARG A 125 -5.74 18.70 -2.58
CA ARG A 125 -4.29 18.48 -2.53
C ARG A 125 -3.62 19.24 -1.36
N LYS A 126 -4.04 20.50 -1.09
CA LYS A 126 -3.56 21.28 0.06
C LYS A 126 -3.94 20.59 1.38
N ASN A 127 -5.19 20.20 1.54
CA ASN A 127 -5.68 19.51 2.74
C ASN A 127 -4.94 18.18 2.96
N THR A 128 -4.65 17.44 1.88
CA THR A 128 -3.86 16.20 1.95
C THR A 128 -2.46 16.47 2.49
N ARG A 129 -1.79 17.54 2.06
CA ARG A 129 -0.46 17.90 2.55
C ARG A 129 -0.47 18.15 4.06
N GLU A 130 -1.42 18.94 4.53
CA GLU A 130 -1.53 19.23 5.97
C GLU A 130 -1.88 17.98 6.78
N ALA A 131 -2.79 17.15 6.28
CA ALA A 131 -3.12 15.88 6.93
C ALA A 131 -1.91 14.94 7.01
N VAL A 132 -1.09 14.85 5.96
CA VAL A 132 0.15 14.06 5.96
C VAL A 132 1.14 14.57 7.00
N LYS A 133 1.39 15.91 7.04
CA LYS A 133 2.27 16.54 8.03
C LYS A 133 1.78 16.26 9.46
N ASP A 134 0.48 16.38 9.69
CA ASP A 134 -0.13 16.10 10.99
C ASP A 134 0.08 14.63 11.41
N ARG A 135 -0.16 13.66 10.52
CA ARG A 135 0.05 12.25 10.83
C ARG A 135 1.51 11.93 11.18
N LEU A 136 2.46 12.46 10.40
CA LEU A 136 3.89 12.26 10.64
C LEU A 136 4.33 12.86 11.98
N ARG A 137 3.90 14.08 12.30
CA ARG A 137 4.18 14.72 13.60
C ARG A 137 3.61 13.94 14.78
N ASN A 138 2.48 13.26 14.57
CA ASN A 138 1.88 12.40 15.59
C ASN A 138 2.49 10.97 15.63
N GLY A 139 3.60 10.73 14.92
CA GLY A 139 4.33 9.47 14.95
C GLY A 139 3.66 8.33 14.15
N LEU A 140 2.88 8.69 13.13
CA LEU A 140 2.30 7.74 12.18
C LEU A 140 3.12 7.73 10.89
N GLY A 141 3.44 6.56 10.36
CA GLY A 141 4.01 6.43 9.02
C GLY A 141 2.95 6.65 7.93
N ILE A 142 3.40 7.08 6.77
CA ILE A 142 2.54 7.30 5.60
C ILE A 142 2.92 6.30 4.51
N VAL A 143 1.94 5.63 3.93
CA VAL A 143 2.13 4.78 2.75
C VAL A 143 1.53 5.45 1.54
N ILE A 144 2.35 5.63 0.51
CA ILE A 144 1.93 6.21 -0.76
C ILE A 144 2.66 5.56 -1.93
N PHE A 145 1.95 5.42 -3.05
CA PHE A 145 2.50 5.00 -4.34
C PHE A 145 2.60 6.24 -5.25
N PRO A 146 3.80 6.84 -5.36
CA PRO A 146 3.96 8.14 -6.03
C PRO A 146 3.76 8.09 -7.55
N GLU A 147 3.78 6.94 -8.19
CA GLU A 147 3.35 6.74 -9.58
C GLU A 147 1.90 7.19 -9.80
N GLY A 148 1.08 7.02 -8.77
CA GLY A 148 -0.30 7.47 -8.79
C GLY A 148 -1.27 6.63 -9.62
N THR A 149 -0.80 5.61 -10.27
CA THR A 149 -1.57 4.56 -10.94
C THR A 149 -0.77 3.28 -10.93
N THR A 150 -1.43 2.16 -11.18
CA THR A 150 -0.77 0.86 -11.31
C THR A 150 -0.13 0.70 -12.68
N HIS A 151 1.00 -0.01 -12.74
CA HIS A 151 1.76 -0.29 -13.95
C HIS A 151 2.28 -1.73 -13.96
N ILE A 152 2.35 -2.36 -15.13
CA ILE A 152 2.76 -3.76 -15.23
C ILE A 152 4.28 -3.96 -15.05
N GLY A 153 5.08 -2.93 -15.32
CA GLY A 153 6.55 -2.99 -15.23
C GLY A 153 7.20 -3.64 -16.45
N PRO A 154 8.50 -3.95 -16.38
CA PRO A 154 9.38 -3.77 -15.21
C PRO A 154 9.77 -2.31 -14.92
N ASP A 155 9.62 -1.42 -15.93
CA ASP A 155 9.92 0.00 -15.73
C ASP A 155 8.98 0.64 -14.72
N LEU A 156 9.45 1.74 -14.12
CA LEU A 156 8.63 2.58 -13.26
C LEU A 156 8.01 3.73 -14.05
N LEU A 157 6.84 4.17 -13.61
CA LEU A 157 6.31 5.46 -14.03
C LEU A 157 7.00 6.59 -13.27
N GLU A 158 6.91 7.80 -13.82
CA GLU A 158 7.43 8.99 -13.15
C GLU A 158 6.76 9.22 -11.78
N TYR A 159 7.57 9.52 -10.78
CA TYR A 159 7.08 9.81 -9.44
C TYR A 159 6.54 11.23 -9.34
N ARG A 160 5.36 11.38 -8.75
CA ARG A 160 4.76 12.68 -8.47
C ARG A 160 5.51 13.37 -7.32
N PRO A 161 5.95 14.64 -7.50
CA PRO A 161 6.91 15.25 -6.60
C PRO A 161 6.35 15.68 -5.24
N GLY A 162 5.02 15.80 -5.11
CA GLY A 162 4.39 16.48 -3.96
C GLY A 162 4.82 15.99 -2.58
N MET A 163 4.94 14.68 -2.37
CA MET A 163 5.32 14.12 -1.06
C MET A 163 6.81 14.28 -0.77
N PHE A 164 7.65 14.33 -1.79
CA PHE A 164 9.08 14.57 -1.64
C PHE A 164 9.37 16.00 -1.15
N TYR A 165 8.62 16.98 -1.67
CA TYR A 165 8.71 18.36 -1.15
C TYR A 165 8.18 18.50 0.28
N ILE A 166 7.08 17.81 0.63
CA ILE A 166 6.59 17.75 2.03
C ILE A 166 7.64 17.16 2.95
N SER A 167 8.32 16.09 2.54
CA SER A 167 9.41 15.47 3.27
C SER A 167 10.55 16.47 3.49
N ALA A 168 11.02 17.13 2.43
CA ALA A 168 12.12 18.10 2.49
C ALA A 168 11.79 19.31 3.38
N GLU A 169 10.58 19.88 3.24
CA GLU A 169 10.11 21.02 4.04
C GLU A 169 9.95 20.69 5.53
N GLY A 170 9.46 19.47 5.82
CA GLY A 170 9.16 19.05 7.19
C GLY A 170 10.26 18.25 7.88
N GLY A 171 11.34 17.92 7.18
CA GLY A 171 12.40 17.03 7.68
C GLY A 171 11.94 15.59 7.88
N PHE A 172 10.85 15.17 7.23
CA PHE A 172 10.31 13.81 7.39
C PHE A 172 11.11 12.78 6.57
N PRO A 173 11.46 11.63 7.16
CA PRO A 173 12.21 10.61 6.45
C PRO A 173 11.35 9.91 5.38
N ILE A 174 11.97 9.53 4.26
CA ILE A 174 11.39 8.69 3.21
C ILE A 174 12.04 7.32 3.25
N THR A 175 11.25 6.27 3.24
CA THR A 175 11.74 4.90 3.06
C THR A 175 11.25 4.38 1.71
N PRO A 176 12.13 4.27 0.69
CA PRO A 176 11.75 3.72 -0.59
C PRO A 176 11.50 2.21 -0.48
N ILE A 177 10.49 1.74 -1.19
CA ILE A 177 10.10 0.33 -1.24
C ILE A 177 10.03 -0.12 -2.71
N ALA A 178 10.58 -1.27 -3.00
CA ALA A 178 10.38 -1.96 -4.27
C ALA A 178 9.56 -3.22 -4.04
N LEU A 179 8.55 -3.44 -4.89
CA LEU A 179 7.76 -4.66 -4.85
C LEU A 179 7.66 -5.26 -6.26
N GLU A 180 7.75 -6.58 -6.33
CA GLU A 180 7.64 -7.30 -7.58
C GLU A 180 6.95 -8.65 -7.39
N TYR A 181 6.02 -8.93 -8.30
CA TYR A 181 5.25 -10.17 -8.33
C TYR A 181 5.96 -11.22 -9.19
N GLN A 182 5.99 -12.47 -8.74
CA GLN A 182 6.48 -13.58 -9.57
C GLN A 182 5.69 -13.65 -10.89
N ASP A 183 4.38 -13.47 -10.82
CA ASP A 183 3.51 -13.43 -11.99
C ASP A 183 3.10 -11.99 -12.31
N PRO A 184 3.67 -11.35 -13.34
CA PRO A 184 3.35 -9.98 -13.71
C PRO A 184 1.89 -9.75 -14.08
N SER A 185 1.16 -10.80 -14.45
CA SER A 185 -0.26 -10.69 -14.82
C SER A 185 -1.17 -10.28 -13.64
N ILE A 186 -0.64 -10.28 -12.39
CA ILE A 186 -1.34 -9.78 -11.20
C ILE A 186 -1.42 -8.25 -11.19
N ALA A 187 -0.61 -7.57 -12.00
CA ALA A 187 -0.72 -6.14 -12.18
C ALA A 187 -2.12 -5.77 -12.68
N TRP A 188 -2.76 -4.84 -11.95
CA TRP A 188 -4.10 -4.39 -12.29
C TRP A 188 -4.04 -3.09 -13.10
N VAL A 189 -4.05 -3.23 -14.41
CA VAL A 189 -3.80 -2.13 -15.36
C VAL A 189 -4.90 -1.99 -16.41
N GLY A 190 -4.96 -0.84 -17.04
CA GLY A 190 -5.87 -0.56 -18.15
C GLY A 190 -7.33 -0.54 -17.70
N GLN A 191 -8.20 -1.13 -18.52
CA GLN A 191 -9.64 -1.23 -18.27
C GLN A 191 -10.06 -2.53 -17.56
N SER A 192 -9.12 -3.23 -16.92
CA SER A 192 -9.41 -4.47 -16.21
C SER A 192 -10.42 -4.22 -15.09
N LYS A 193 -11.58 -4.88 -15.19
CA LYS A 193 -12.60 -4.82 -14.14
C LYS A 193 -12.11 -5.57 -12.90
N PHE A 194 -12.32 -5.00 -11.72
CA PHE A 194 -11.83 -5.55 -10.46
C PHE A 194 -12.27 -7.00 -10.21
N ILE A 195 -13.58 -7.29 -10.31
CA ILE A 195 -14.12 -8.63 -9.98
C ILE A 195 -13.55 -9.73 -10.88
N PRO A 196 -13.56 -9.64 -12.23
CA PRO A 196 -12.96 -10.65 -13.08
C PRO A 196 -11.46 -10.82 -12.84
N HIS A 197 -10.72 -9.72 -12.60
CA HIS A 197 -9.30 -9.75 -12.30
C HIS A 197 -9.04 -10.47 -10.98
N ALA A 198 -9.73 -10.10 -9.90
CA ALA A 198 -9.62 -10.74 -8.61
C ALA A 198 -9.96 -12.25 -8.68
N TRP A 199 -11.03 -12.59 -9.40
CA TRP A 199 -11.43 -13.98 -9.61
C TRP A 199 -10.31 -14.82 -10.25
N LYS A 200 -9.72 -14.31 -11.33
CA LYS A 200 -8.63 -14.98 -12.05
C LYS A 200 -7.41 -15.22 -11.15
N HIS A 201 -7.02 -14.22 -10.36
CA HIS A 201 -5.75 -14.23 -9.62
C HIS A 201 -5.85 -14.88 -8.25
N PHE A 202 -6.94 -14.66 -7.50
CA PHE A 202 -7.14 -15.34 -6.21
C PHE A 202 -7.52 -16.81 -6.31
N GLY A 203 -7.79 -17.32 -7.51
CA GLY A 203 -7.89 -18.77 -7.78
C GLY A 203 -6.54 -19.49 -7.85
N LYS A 204 -5.41 -18.79 -7.99
CA LYS A 204 -4.05 -19.37 -7.97
C LYS A 204 -3.77 -20.02 -6.62
N ARG A 205 -2.89 -21.04 -6.59
CA ARG A 205 -2.50 -21.68 -5.33
C ARG A 205 -1.84 -20.69 -4.39
N TYR A 206 -0.86 -19.95 -4.93
CA TYR A 206 -0.13 -18.90 -4.23
C TYR A 206 0.01 -17.66 -5.12
N ILE A 207 0.24 -16.53 -4.47
CA ILE A 207 0.63 -15.26 -5.04
C ILE A 207 1.95 -14.91 -4.38
N ASP A 208 3.04 -15.08 -5.11
CA ASP A 208 4.40 -14.89 -4.61
C ASP A 208 4.88 -13.47 -4.94
N ILE A 209 5.39 -12.79 -3.92
CA ILE A 209 5.76 -11.39 -4.00
C ILE A 209 7.07 -11.18 -3.23
N LYS A 210 7.99 -10.44 -3.83
CA LYS A 210 9.18 -9.91 -3.15
C LYS A 210 8.99 -8.43 -2.87
N VAL A 211 9.35 -8.03 -1.66
CA VAL A 211 9.34 -6.64 -1.20
C VAL A 211 10.73 -6.29 -0.68
N SER A 212 11.35 -5.27 -1.24
CA SER A 212 12.64 -4.77 -0.77
C SER A 212 12.48 -3.40 -0.13
N ILE A 213 13.12 -3.21 1.03
CA ILE A 213 13.09 -1.98 1.82
C ILE A 213 14.44 -1.30 1.66
N GLY A 214 14.43 -0.08 1.12
CA GLY A 214 15.62 0.73 0.94
C GLY A 214 16.06 1.43 2.22
N LYS A 215 17.26 1.99 2.17
CA LYS A 215 17.74 2.89 3.23
C LYS A 215 16.86 4.12 3.29
N THR A 216 16.55 4.55 4.51
CA THR A 216 15.80 5.78 4.75
C THR A 216 16.59 6.98 4.24
N LEU A 217 15.90 7.84 3.51
CA LEU A 217 16.42 9.07 2.90
C LEU A 217 15.93 10.28 3.71
N THR A 218 16.82 11.22 3.96
CA THR A 218 16.52 12.52 4.54
C THR A 218 17.24 13.60 3.75
N GLY A 219 16.66 14.81 3.68
CA GLY A 219 17.28 15.92 2.94
C GLY A 219 16.36 17.13 2.87
N LYS A 220 16.92 18.26 2.44
CA LYS A 220 16.19 19.54 2.28
C LYS A 220 15.79 19.82 0.82
N ASP A 221 16.23 18.98 -0.11
CA ASP A 221 15.89 19.09 -1.54
C ASP A 221 14.94 17.96 -1.96
N GLY A 222 13.68 18.33 -2.20
CA GLY A 222 12.63 17.38 -2.63
C GLY A 222 12.90 16.75 -4.00
N GLY A 223 13.56 17.48 -4.90
CA GLY A 223 13.94 16.97 -6.22
C GLY A 223 15.03 15.89 -6.13
N GLN A 224 16.05 16.12 -5.28
CA GLN A 224 17.09 15.13 -5.02
C GLN A 224 16.53 13.89 -4.33
N LEU A 225 15.65 14.06 -3.33
CA LEU A 225 14.99 12.94 -2.66
C LEU A 225 14.17 12.10 -3.64
N LEU A 226 13.41 12.75 -4.54
CA LEU A 226 12.63 12.07 -5.58
C LEU A 226 13.55 11.26 -6.49
N LYS A 227 14.59 11.90 -7.03
CA LYS A 227 15.55 11.25 -7.95
C LYS A 227 16.17 10.02 -7.30
N THR A 228 16.70 10.16 -6.07
CA THR A 228 17.35 9.07 -5.35
C THR A 228 16.38 7.92 -5.06
N ALA A 229 15.15 8.21 -4.62
CA ALA A 229 14.15 7.19 -4.33
C ALA A 229 13.71 6.46 -5.60
N HIS A 230 13.48 7.20 -6.70
CA HIS A 230 13.05 6.62 -7.97
C HIS A 230 14.13 5.72 -8.57
N GLU A 231 15.39 6.20 -8.65
CA GLU A 231 16.53 5.44 -9.18
C GLU A 231 16.77 4.15 -8.36
N TRP A 232 16.72 4.25 -7.04
CA TRP A 232 16.85 3.07 -6.18
C TRP A 232 15.72 2.07 -6.43
N THR A 233 14.46 2.54 -6.45
CA THR A 233 13.30 1.65 -6.66
C THR A 233 13.36 0.99 -8.03
N ALA A 234 13.73 1.73 -9.09
CA ALA A 234 13.86 1.19 -10.45
C ALA A 234 14.91 0.07 -10.51
N LYS A 235 16.09 0.32 -9.94
CA LYS A 235 17.17 -0.67 -9.87
C LYS A 235 16.73 -1.92 -9.09
N GLU A 236 16.07 -1.73 -7.96
CA GLU A 236 15.69 -2.83 -7.07
C GLU A 236 14.55 -3.67 -7.68
N VAL A 237 13.57 -3.07 -8.34
CA VAL A 237 12.52 -3.79 -9.08
C VAL A 237 13.12 -4.71 -10.15
N LEU A 238 14.10 -4.22 -10.92
CA LEU A 238 14.79 -5.03 -11.93
C LEU A 238 15.58 -6.18 -11.30
N LYS A 239 16.19 -5.95 -10.13
CA LYS A 239 16.88 -7.00 -9.37
C LYS A 239 15.88 -8.07 -8.90
N LEU A 240 14.79 -7.67 -8.26
CA LEU A 240 13.76 -8.59 -7.78
C LEU A 240 13.14 -9.42 -8.93
N ARG A 241 12.98 -8.80 -10.12
CA ARG A 241 12.51 -9.51 -11.31
C ARG A 241 13.49 -10.60 -11.73
N LYS A 242 14.79 -10.29 -11.81
CA LYS A 242 15.82 -11.28 -12.16
C LYS A 242 15.90 -12.44 -11.18
N GLU A 243 15.65 -12.18 -9.90
CA GLU A 243 15.62 -13.23 -8.89
C GLU A 243 14.43 -14.21 -9.03
N TRP A 244 13.41 -13.88 -9.81
CA TRP A 244 12.34 -14.81 -10.17
C TRP A 244 12.68 -15.68 -11.38
N ASP A 245 13.59 -15.20 -12.23
CA ASP A 245 13.99 -15.89 -13.46
C ASP A 245 15.19 -16.84 -13.22
N SER A 246 15.82 -16.77 -12.04
CA SER A 246 16.93 -17.65 -11.60
C SER A 246 16.40 -18.87 -10.86
#